data_4ce8f6ae19d841559432380595f98e1c
#
_entry.id   4ce8f6ae19d841559432380595f98e1c
#
_cell.length_a   1.000
_cell.length_b   1.000
_cell.length_c   1.000
_cell.angle_alpha   90.00
_cell.angle_beta   90.00
_cell.angle_gamma   90.00
#
_symmetry.space_group_name_H-M   'P 1'
#
loop_
_entity.id
_entity.type
_entity.pdbx_description
1 polymer ?
#
loop_
_entity_poly.entity_id
_entity_poly.type
_entity_poly.pdbx_seq_one_letter_code
_entity_poly.pdbx_strand_id
1 'polypeptide(L)'
;MTKVVVNDDVNVKVTLRHSNNHSDIEEYARNAVLSLVKIYPNIISCHIILDHQKNDFEKNKLAEITVHVPQNVFVAKEAGTVYEQTIDNCVEALSRQLQKHKEKMQ
;
A
#
# COMPACT_ATOMS: atom_id res chain seq x y z
N MET A 1 -1.90 15.75 21.86
CA MET A 1 -1.84 15.20 21.33
C MET A 1 -2.53 14.69 20.72
N THR A 2 -2.93 14.43 20.44
CA THR A 2 -3.38 13.90 19.95
C THR A 2 -3.41 13.39 19.14
N LYS A 3 -3.32 13.28 18.75
CA LYS A 3 -3.11 12.82 18.09
C LYS A 3 -3.26 12.02 17.22
N VAL A 4 -3.22 12.50 16.55
CA VAL A 4 -2.96 11.68 15.67
C VAL A 4 -3.50 10.29 15.82
N VAL A 5 -4.49 10.25 16.37
CA VAL A 5 -5.17 9.04 16.74
C VAL A 5 -5.67 8.26 15.55
N VAL A 6 -5.97 8.92 14.46
CA VAL A 6 -6.47 8.25 13.27
C VAL A 6 -5.53 7.14 12.82
N ASN A 7 -4.25 7.36 12.96
CA ASN A 7 -3.27 6.37 12.51
C ASN A 7 -3.26 5.12 13.39
N ASP A 8 -3.72 5.25 14.62
CA ASP A 8 -3.73 4.11 15.52
C ASP A 8 -4.86 3.13 15.20
N ASP A 9 -5.87 3.60 14.49
CA ASP A 9 -7.00 2.75 14.14
C ASP A 9 -6.76 1.92 12.90
N VAL A 10 -5.70 2.20 12.16
CA VAL A 10 -5.38 1.48 10.94
C VAL A 10 -4.14 0.64 11.16
N ASN A 11 -4.28 -0.66 10.94
CA ASN A 11 -3.19 -1.59 11.09
C ASN A 11 -2.44 -1.70 9.78
N VAL A 12 -1.20 -1.21 9.75
CA VAL A 12 -0.37 -1.25 8.55
C VAL A 12 0.79 -2.19 8.79
N LYS A 13 0.88 -3.22 7.96
CA LYS A 13 1.95 -4.20 8.06
C LYS A 13 2.76 -4.18 6.77
N VAL A 14 4.09 -4.17 6.90
CA VAL A 14 4.98 -4.21 5.75
C VAL A 14 5.84 -5.47 5.85
N THR A 15 5.86 -6.25 4.77
CA THR A 15 6.66 -7.46 4.67
C THR A 15 7.65 -7.29 3.53
N LEU A 16 8.93 -7.53 3.82
CA LEU A 16 9.99 -7.46 2.83
C LEU A 16 10.48 -8.87 2.55
N ARG A 17 10.43 -9.28 1.28
CA ARG A 17 10.87 -10.61 0.86
C ARG A 17 12.09 -10.50 -0.04
N HIS A 18 13.06 -11.38 0.16
CA HIS A 18 14.25 -11.47 -0.69
C HIS A 18 14.96 -10.12 -0.80
N SER A 19 14.99 -9.38 0.29
CA SER A 19 15.50 -8.03 0.29
C SER A 19 16.22 -7.77 1.59
N ASN A 20 17.25 -6.95 1.53
CA ASN A 20 17.95 -6.55 2.73
C ASN A 20 17.09 -5.57 3.52
N ASN A 21 17.60 -5.21 4.69
CA ASN A 21 16.89 -4.27 5.54
C ASN A 21 16.80 -2.91 4.85
N HIS A 22 15.58 -2.48 4.54
CA HIS A 22 15.31 -1.21 3.89
C HIS A 22 14.30 -0.42 4.70
N SER A 23 14.76 0.12 5.83
CA SER A 23 13.86 0.86 6.71
C SER A 23 13.27 2.09 6.01
N ASP A 24 14.04 2.70 5.11
CA ASP A 24 13.54 3.86 4.37
C ASP A 24 12.38 3.48 3.44
N ILE A 25 12.50 2.32 2.82
CA ILE A 25 11.46 1.84 1.92
C ILE A 25 10.22 1.46 2.72
N GLU A 26 10.43 0.84 3.87
CA GLU A 26 9.31 0.47 4.73
C GLU A 26 8.54 1.70 5.18
N GLU A 27 9.26 2.74 5.58
CA GLU A 27 8.62 3.98 6.00
C GLU A 27 7.89 4.65 4.84
N TYR A 28 8.51 4.64 3.67
CA TYR A 28 7.88 5.19 2.48
C TYR A 28 6.56 4.49 2.19
N ALA A 29 6.57 3.16 2.28
CA ALA A 29 5.36 2.37 2.01
C ALA A 29 4.27 2.69 3.02
N ARG A 30 4.62 2.81 4.30
CA ARG A 30 3.64 3.15 5.33
C ARG A 30 3.00 4.50 5.04
N ASN A 31 3.84 5.50 4.74
CA ASN A 31 3.33 6.84 4.46
C ASN A 31 2.46 6.86 3.22
N ALA A 32 2.80 6.06 2.23
CA ALA A 32 2.02 6.01 1.00
C ALA A 32 0.62 5.47 1.25
N VAL A 33 0.49 4.39 2.04
CA VAL A 33 -0.85 3.85 2.30
C VAL A 33 -1.62 4.73 3.27
N LEU A 34 -0.93 5.47 4.15
CA LEU A 34 -1.64 6.39 5.03
C LEU A 34 -2.31 7.52 4.25
N SER A 35 -1.79 7.85 3.07
CA SER A 35 -2.46 8.83 2.22
C SER A 35 -3.80 8.30 1.74
N LEU A 36 -3.93 6.99 1.56
CA LEU A 36 -5.22 6.39 1.21
C LEU A 36 -6.21 6.50 2.36
N VAL A 37 -5.72 6.34 3.59
CA VAL A 37 -6.59 6.44 4.76
C VAL A 37 -7.20 7.83 4.85
N LYS A 38 -6.46 8.86 4.45
CA LYS A 38 -6.99 10.22 4.46
C LYS A 38 -8.15 10.37 3.46
N ILE A 39 -8.08 9.67 2.34
CA ILE A 39 -9.11 9.74 1.32
C ILE A 39 -10.30 8.85 1.70
N TYR A 40 -10.01 7.70 2.31
CA TYR A 40 -11.03 6.73 2.64
C TYR A 40 -10.83 6.27 4.10
N PRO A 41 -11.42 7.00 5.06
CA PRO A 41 -11.17 6.72 6.48
C PRO A 41 -11.68 5.37 6.97
N ASN A 42 -12.50 4.67 6.18
CA ASN A 42 -13.04 3.38 6.60
C ASN A 42 -12.06 2.22 6.41
N ILE A 43 -10.85 2.49 5.94
CA ILE A 43 -9.84 1.44 5.80
C ILE A 43 -9.53 0.85 7.17
N ILE A 44 -9.60 -0.47 7.28
CA ILE A 44 -9.35 -1.18 8.52
C ILE A 44 -7.88 -1.54 8.65
N SER A 45 -7.29 -2.05 7.58
CA SER A 45 -5.90 -2.47 7.61
C SER A 45 -5.32 -2.46 6.20
N CYS A 46 -4.00 -2.39 6.13
CA CYS A 46 -3.25 -2.47 4.89
C CYS A 46 -2.09 -3.43 5.08
N HIS A 47 -1.84 -4.26 4.10
CA HIS A 47 -0.69 -5.14 4.11
C HIS A 47 0.11 -4.89 2.84
N ILE A 48 1.36 -4.51 2.99
CA ILE A 48 2.25 -4.21 1.89
C ILE A 48 3.32 -5.29 1.84
N ILE A 49 3.44 -5.95 0.69
CA ILE A 49 4.47 -6.95 0.47
C ILE A 49 5.40 -6.42 -0.61
N LEU A 50 6.68 -6.30 -0.27
CA LEU A 50 7.70 -5.86 -1.20
C LEU A 50 8.63 -7.03 -1.48
N ASP A 51 8.91 -7.26 -2.75
CA ASP A 51 9.70 -8.40 -3.16
C ASP A 51 10.68 -7.98 -4.24
N HIS A 52 11.62 -8.86 -4.52
CA HIS A 52 12.63 -8.61 -5.52
C HIS A 52 12.75 -9.85 -6.40
N GLN A 53 12.51 -9.68 -7.69
CA GLN A 53 12.57 -10.78 -8.65
C GLN A 53 13.93 -10.81 -9.33
N LYS A 54 14.65 -11.90 -9.18
CA LYS A 54 16.02 -11.97 -9.65
C LYS A 54 16.15 -12.11 -11.16
N ASN A 55 15.13 -12.63 -11.80
CA ASN A 55 15.21 -12.97 -13.22
C ASN A 55 14.86 -11.83 -14.16
N ASP A 56 14.47 -10.69 -13.64
CA ASP A 56 14.08 -9.55 -14.46
C ASP A 56 15.02 -8.40 -14.16
N PHE A 57 15.74 -7.95 -15.18
CA PHE A 57 16.71 -6.88 -15.00
C PHE A 57 16.09 -5.49 -15.04
N GLU A 58 14.89 -5.37 -15.56
CA GLU A 58 14.26 -4.06 -15.68
C GLU A 58 13.22 -3.79 -14.60
N LYS A 59 12.29 -4.70 -14.45
CA LYS A 59 11.20 -4.51 -13.46
C LYS A 59 11.31 -5.57 -12.40
N ASN A 60 12.38 -5.51 -11.63
CA ASN A 60 12.65 -6.51 -10.62
C ASN A 60 12.15 -6.15 -9.24
N LYS A 61 11.57 -4.97 -9.05
CA LYS A 61 10.99 -4.59 -7.78
C LYS A 61 9.49 -4.83 -7.82
N LEU A 62 9.00 -5.64 -6.90
CA LEU A 62 7.59 -6.03 -6.88
C LEU A 62 6.93 -5.46 -5.64
N ALA A 63 5.71 -4.99 -5.79
CA ALA A 63 4.92 -4.50 -4.66
C ALA A 63 3.50 -5.03 -4.79
N GLU A 64 2.97 -5.49 -3.67
CA GLU A 64 1.58 -5.91 -3.59
C GLU A 64 0.98 -5.27 -2.34
N ILE A 65 -0.12 -4.55 -2.52
CA ILE A 65 -0.77 -3.87 -1.40
C ILE A 65 -2.20 -4.36 -1.32
N THR A 66 -2.57 -4.87 -0.14
CA THR A 66 -3.93 -5.31 0.14
C THR A 66 -4.54 -4.34 1.13
N VAL A 67 -5.73 -3.85 0.82
CA VAL A 67 -6.45 -2.89 1.66
C VAL A 67 -7.77 -3.54 2.07
N HIS A 68 -8.00 -3.61 3.38
CA HIS A 68 -9.24 -4.13 3.93
C HIS A 68 -10.15 -3.00 4.36
N VAL A 69 -11.37 -3.03 3.85
CA VAL A 69 -12.42 -2.11 4.26
C VAL A 69 -13.60 -2.97 4.71
N PRO A 70 -14.60 -2.38 5.39
CA PRO A 70 -15.77 -3.19 5.77
C PRO A 70 -16.40 -3.83 4.55
N GLN A 71 -16.54 -5.15 4.61
CA GLN A 71 -17.23 -5.95 3.60
C GLN A 71 -16.51 -6.06 2.27
N ASN A 72 -15.25 -5.61 2.18
CA ASN A 72 -14.55 -5.74 0.90
C ASN A 72 -13.05 -5.72 1.09
N VAL A 73 -12.33 -6.17 0.07
CA VAL A 73 -10.87 -6.20 0.06
C VAL A 73 -10.42 -5.74 -1.32
N PHE A 74 -9.44 -4.86 -1.36
CA PHE A 74 -8.87 -4.39 -2.61
C PHE A 74 -7.39 -4.73 -2.65
N VAL A 75 -6.90 -5.13 -3.83
CA VAL A 75 -5.52 -5.54 -4.02
C VAL A 75 -4.97 -4.86 -5.26
N ALA A 76 -3.73 -4.39 -5.17
CA ALA A 76 -2.99 -3.90 -6.31
C ALA A 76 -1.61 -4.54 -6.32
N LYS A 77 -1.16 -4.98 -7.50
CA LYS A 77 0.15 -5.55 -7.69
C LYS A 77 0.83 -4.82 -8.82
N GLU A 78 2.07 -4.42 -8.61
CA GLU A 78 2.83 -3.71 -9.61
C GLU A 78 4.28 -4.18 -9.62
N ALA A 79 4.95 -3.97 -10.75
CA ALA A 79 6.36 -4.24 -10.88
C ALA A 79 7.02 -2.99 -11.44
N GLY A 80 8.24 -2.70 -11.01
CA GLY A 80 8.94 -1.52 -11.46
C GLY A 80 10.42 -1.62 -11.25
N THR A 81 11.12 -0.54 -11.57
CA THR A 81 12.58 -0.49 -11.45
C THR A 81 13.03 -0.04 -10.07
N VAL A 82 12.21 0.75 -9.38
CA VAL A 82 12.50 1.19 -8.02
C VAL A 82 11.25 1.00 -7.17
N TYR A 83 11.46 0.75 -5.88
CA TYR A 83 10.34 0.48 -4.97
C TYR A 83 9.40 1.66 -4.83
N GLU A 84 9.94 2.87 -4.72
CA GLU A 84 9.08 4.04 -4.50
C GLU A 84 8.07 4.22 -5.62
N GLN A 85 8.54 4.10 -6.87
CA GLN A 85 7.65 4.23 -8.01
C GLN A 85 6.64 3.08 -8.05
N THR A 86 7.09 1.87 -7.74
CA THR A 86 6.23 0.70 -7.75
C THR A 86 5.13 0.83 -6.69
N ILE A 87 5.50 1.31 -5.51
CA ILE A 87 4.54 1.55 -4.43
C ILE A 87 3.54 2.63 -4.85
N ASP A 88 4.03 3.71 -5.44
CA ASP A 88 3.15 4.79 -5.89
C ASP A 88 2.13 4.30 -6.91
N ASN A 89 2.56 3.42 -7.81
CA ASN A 89 1.64 2.86 -8.80
C ASN A 89 0.56 2.01 -8.15
N CYS A 90 0.92 1.25 -7.12
CA CYS A 90 -0.05 0.47 -6.37
C CYS A 90 -1.06 1.38 -5.67
N VAL A 91 -0.56 2.43 -5.03
CA VAL A 91 -1.42 3.35 -4.30
C VAL A 91 -2.38 4.05 -5.25
N GLU A 92 -1.91 4.44 -6.42
CA GLU A 92 -2.76 5.08 -7.40
C GLU A 92 -3.87 4.14 -7.87
N ALA A 93 -3.53 2.88 -8.13
CA ALA A 93 -4.53 1.91 -8.54
C ALA A 93 -5.56 1.68 -7.45
N LEU A 94 -5.12 1.60 -6.20
CA LEU A 94 -6.02 1.41 -5.07
C LEU A 94 -6.91 2.63 -4.87
N SER A 95 -6.35 3.81 -5.06
CA SER A 95 -7.12 5.04 -4.93
C SER A 95 -8.30 5.04 -5.89
N ARG A 96 -8.06 4.60 -7.13
CA ARG A 96 -9.14 4.53 -8.11
C ARG A 96 -10.18 3.48 -7.72
N GLN A 97 -9.75 2.33 -7.23
CA GLN A 97 -10.66 1.28 -6.81
C GLN A 97 -11.52 1.74 -5.64
N LEU A 98 -10.90 2.40 -4.67
CA LEU A 98 -11.62 2.88 -3.50
C LEU A 98 -12.62 3.98 -3.87
N GLN A 99 -12.24 4.83 -4.81
CA GLN A 99 -13.13 5.89 -5.25
C GLN A 99 -14.36 5.33 -5.93
N LYS A 100 -14.17 4.32 -6.77
CA LYS A 100 -15.31 3.67 -7.42
C LYS A 100 -16.21 2.98 -6.42
N HIS A 101 -15.61 2.34 -5.42
CA HIS A 101 -16.37 1.68 -4.37
C HIS A 101 -17.21 2.69 -3.59
N LYS A 102 -16.61 3.82 -3.26
CA LYS A 102 -17.28 4.87 -2.52
C LYS A 102 -18.46 5.42 -3.30
N GLU A 103 -18.29 5.60 -4.62
CA GLU A 103 -19.36 6.11 -5.47
C GLU A 103 -20.53 5.15 -5.54
N LYS A 104 -20.23 3.85 -5.57
CA LYS A 104 -21.30 2.85 -5.64
C LYS A 104 -22.12 2.76 -4.37
N MET A 105 -21.55 3.19 -3.26
CA MET A 105 -22.22 3.08 -1.98
C MET A 105 -23.11 4.28 -1.69
N GLN A 106 -23.15 5.25 -2.56
CA GLN A 106 -24.00 6.41 -2.36
C GLN A 106 -25.39 6.22 -3.00
#